data_c9d1c488dcc34ab59b8596a7e9fbf28b
#
_entry.id   c9d1c488dcc34ab59b8596a7e9fbf28b
#
_cell.length_a   1.000
_cell.length_b   1.000
_cell.length_c   1.000
_cell.angle_alpha   90.00
_cell.angle_beta   90.00
_cell.angle_gamma   90.00
#
_symmetry.space_group_name_H-M   'P 1'
#
loop_
_entity.id
_entity.type
_entity.pdbx_description
1 polymer ?
#
loop_
_entity_poly.entity_id
_entity_poly.type
_entity_poly.pdbx_seq_one_letter_code
_entity_poly.pdbx_strand_id
1 'polypeptide(L)'
;MYLNTSGGQQYSIMAVIDMMNLVKCDVMTVAFGNVASAAALVLASGTKGKRFSMKNTRIMLNQPLGGCQGSFVDVKIQAAEQNRNLKIAQTILSSTTGRTMDECAELLDRESFLCARPRACYAC
;
A
#
# COMPACT_ATOMS: atom_id res chain seq x y z
N MET A 1 10.74 -7.53 -8.02
CA MET A 1 9.45 -7.10 -8.62
C MET A 1 9.55 -5.64 -9.01
N TYR A 2 9.12 -5.28 -10.23
CA TYR A 2 9.11 -3.90 -10.73
C TYR A 2 7.67 -3.38 -10.75
N LEU A 3 7.45 -2.17 -10.22
CA LEU A 3 6.14 -1.59 -10.00
C LEU A 3 5.98 -0.25 -10.72
N ASN A 4 4.96 -0.16 -11.59
CA ASN A 4 4.52 1.08 -12.25
C ASN A 4 3.02 0.96 -12.51
N THR A 5 2.22 1.39 -11.56
CA THR A 5 0.75 1.24 -11.60
C THR A 5 0.07 2.23 -10.65
N SER A 6 -1.12 2.65 -11.02
CA SER A 6 -1.97 3.51 -10.18
C SER A 6 -2.72 2.75 -9.06
N GLY A 7 -2.48 1.45 -8.91
CA GLY A 7 -3.18 0.61 -7.93
C GLY A 7 -4.07 -0.44 -8.59
N GLY A 8 -5.12 -0.81 -7.90
CA GLY A 8 -6.07 -1.84 -8.37
C GLY A 8 -7.00 -2.28 -7.24
N GLN A 9 -7.69 -3.38 -7.48
CA GLN A 9 -8.57 -3.95 -6.46
C GLN A 9 -7.78 -4.42 -5.25
N GLN A 10 -8.22 -4.04 -4.07
CA GLN A 10 -7.50 -4.31 -2.82
C GLN A 10 -7.28 -5.80 -2.56
N TYR A 11 -8.28 -6.64 -2.80
CA TYR A 11 -8.14 -8.09 -2.59
C TYR A 11 -7.08 -8.73 -3.51
N SER A 12 -6.97 -8.26 -4.75
CA SER A 12 -5.91 -8.72 -5.66
C SER A 12 -4.53 -8.33 -5.16
N ILE A 13 -4.38 -7.13 -4.63
CA ILE A 13 -3.13 -6.64 -4.05
C ILE A 13 -2.77 -7.42 -2.77
N MET A 14 -3.77 -7.71 -1.92
CA MET A 14 -3.54 -8.54 -0.72
C MET A 14 -3.04 -9.94 -1.09
N ALA A 15 -3.61 -10.55 -2.13
CA ALA A 15 -3.14 -11.85 -2.62
C ALA A 15 -1.66 -11.80 -3.09
N VAL A 16 -1.24 -10.70 -3.73
CA VAL A 16 0.18 -10.50 -4.10
C VAL A 16 1.05 -10.40 -2.86
N ILE A 17 0.64 -9.64 -1.84
CA ILE A 17 1.38 -9.48 -0.58
C ILE A 17 1.48 -10.82 0.16
N ASP A 18 0.40 -11.59 0.21
CA ASP A 18 0.39 -12.91 0.82
C ASP A 18 1.37 -13.86 0.12
N MET A 19 1.40 -13.83 -1.22
CA MET A 19 2.38 -14.61 -1.99
C MET A 19 3.82 -14.14 -1.74
N MET A 20 4.06 -12.83 -1.60
CA MET A 20 5.39 -12.31 -1.25
C MET A 20 5.85 -12.80 0.14
N ASN A 21 4.92 -12.92 1.08
CA ASN A 21 5.20 -13.43 2.42
C ASN A 21 5.37 -14.97 2.46
N LEU A 22 4.76 -15.69 1.52
CA LEU A 22 4.82 -17.14 1.46
C LEU A 22 6.14 -17.67 0.88
N VAL A 23 6.74 -16.96 -0.08
CA VAL A 23 7.99 -17.39 -0.71
C VAL A 23 9.15 -17.31 0.29
N LYS A 24 10.06 -18.29 0.22
CA LYS A 24 11.23 -18.38 1.12
C LYS A 24 12.38 -17.46 0.71
N CYS A 25 12.35 -16.94 -0.50
CA CYS A 25 13.38 -16.03 -1.00
C CYS A 25 13.02 -14.57 -0.74
N ASP A 26 14.02 -13.71 -0.65
CA ASP A 26 13.82 -12.27 -0.56
C ASP A 26 13.13 -11.71 -1.80
N VAL A 27 12.17 -10.83 -1.58
CA VAL A 27 11.46 -10.14 -2.66
C VAL A 27 11.91 -8.68 -2.71
N MET A 28 12.76 -8.36 -3.67
CA MET A 28 13.13 -6.98 -3.96
C MET A 28 12.01 -6.28 -4.73
N THR A 29 11.63 -5.09 -4.27
CA THR A 29 10.63 -4.23 -4.93
C THR A 29 11.27 -2.96 -5.44
N VAL A 30 10.95 -2.57 -6.67
CA VAL A 30 11.48 -1.37 -7.33
C VAL A 30 10.32 -0.58 -7.92
N ALA A 31 10.13 0.63 -7.47
CA ALA A 31 9.15 1.56 -8.00
C ALA A 31 9.73 2.48 -9.07
N PHE A 32 9.03 2.66 -10.18
CA PHE A 32 9.35 3.65 -11.20
C PHE A 32 8.08 4.22 -11.84
N GLY A 33 8.17 5.44 -12.35
CA GLY A 33 7.00 6.15 -12.87
C GLY A 33 6.02 6.53 -11.76
N ASN A 34 4.90 5.82 -11.68
CA ASN A 34 3.86 6.05 -10.66
C ASN A 34 3.52 4.75 -9.93
N VAL A 35 3.53 4.79 -8.60
CA VAL A 35 3.10 3.68 -7.75
C VAL A 35 2.11 4.23 -6.72
N ALA A 36 0.83 3.97 -6.94
CA ALA A 36 -0.22 4.63 -6.19
C ALA A 36 -1.18 3.67 -5.49
N SER A 37 -1.81 4.15 -4.43
CA SER A 37 -2.87 3.45 -3.69
C SER A 37 -2.39 2.08 -3.19
N ALA A 38 -3.14 1.02 -3.45
CA ALA A 38 -2.82 -0.33 -3.00
C ALA A 38 -1.47 -0.87 -3.54
N ALA A 39 -0.95 -0.36 -4.68
CA ALA A 39 0.37 -0.75 -5.17
C ALA A 39 1.52 -0.24 -4.27
N ALA A 40 1.32 0.86 -3.56
CA ALA A 40 2.29 1.33 -2.59
C ALA A 40 2.42 0.38 -1.39
N LEU A 41 1.37 -0.36 -1.05
CA LEU A 41 1.44 -1.41 -0.03
C LEU A 41 2.31 -2.59 -0.50
N VAL A 42 2.23 -2.96 -1.79
CA VAL A 42 3.12 -3.99 -2.38
C VAL A 42 4.57 -3.53 -2.32
N LEU A 43 4.84 -2.27 -2.67
CA LEU A 43 6.18 -1.69 -2.58
C LEU A 43 6.72 -1.78 -1.15
N ALA A 44 5.91 -1.39 -0.17
CA ALA A 44 6.26 -1.41 1.25
C ALA A 44 6.46 -2.83 1.79
N SER A 45 5.77 -3.83 1.21
CA SER A 45 5.85 -5.24 1.63
C SER A 45 7.09 -5.98 1.10
N GLY A 46 7.93 -5.34 0.28
CA GLY A 46 9.23 -5.89 -0.10
C GLY A 46 10.14 -6.14 1.10
N THR A 47 11.12 -7.02 0.93
CA THR A 47 12.10 -7.33 1.97
C THR A 47 12.80 -6.06 2.45
N LYS A 48 12.90 -5.88 3.77
CA LYS A 48 13.54 -4.71 4.37
C LYS A 48 14.97 -4.54 3.84
N GLY A 49 15.31 -3.33 3.40
CA GLY A 49 16.60 -3.02 2.76
C GLY A 49 16.67 -3.37 1.26
N LYS A 50 15.62 -3.98 0.69
CA LYS A 50 15.52 -4.32 -0.73
C LYS A 50 14.32 -3.65 -1.42
N ARG A 51 13.91 -2.49 -0.90
CA ARG A 51 12.83 -1.65 -1.44
C ARG A 51 13.42 -0.40 -2.04
N PHE A 52 13.20 -0.18 -3.33
CA PHE A 52 13.83 0.89 -4.08
C PHE A 52 12.82 1.73 -4.83
N SER A 53 13.15 2.99 -5.02
CA SER A 53 12.39 3.90 -5.86
C SER A 53 13.33 4.68 -6.77
N MET A 54 12.97 4.87 -8.03
CA MET A 54 13.73 5.70 -8.96
C MET A 54 13.52 7.17 -8.64
N LYS A 55 14.48 8.01 -9.05
CA LYS A 55 14.52 9.45 -8.72
C LYS A 55 13.24 10.22 -9.08
N ASN A 56 12.65 9.89 -10.21
CA ASN A 56 11.47 10.59 -10.75
C ASN A 56 10.16 9.89 -10.42
N THR A 57 10.19 8.87 -9.57
CA THR A 57 9.00 8.11 -9.17
C THR A 57 8.12 8.92 -8.23
N ARG A 58 6.83 8.83 -8.44
CA ARG A 58 5.81 9.28 -7.50
C ARG A 58 5.17 8.09 -6.81
N ILE A 59 5.12 8.15 -5.51
CA ILE A 59 4.44 7.17 -4.66
C ILE A 59 3.28 7.90 -4.01
N MET A 60 2.07 7.38 -4.16
CA MET A 60 0.88 7.97 -3.57
C MET A 60 0.21 6.96 -2.66
N LEU A 61 -0.09 7.38 -1.44
CA LEU A 61 -0.87 6.66 -0.45
C LEU A 61 -2.22 7.34 -0.30
N ASN A 62 -3.27 6.57 -0.17
CA ASN A 62 -4.61 7.01 0.17
C ASN A 62 -5.39 5.87 0.86
N GLN A 63 -6.49 6.22 1.48
CA GLN A 63 -7.42 5.22 1.99
C GLN A 63 -8.04 4.41 0.83
N PRO A 64 -8.46 3.15 1.09
CA PRO A 64 -9.18 2.36 0.10
C PRO A 64 -10.42 3.10 -0.39
N LEU A 65 -10.57 3.22 -1.71
CA LEU A 65 -11.74 3.79 -2.34
C LEU A 65 -12.76 2.70 -2.62
N GLY A 66 -14.01 2.97 -2.33
CA GLY A 66 -15.12 2.05 -2.62
C GLY A 66 -16.44 2.78 -2.62
N GLY A 67 -17.39 2.28 -3.40
CA GLY A 67 -18.79 2.70 -3.39
C GLY A 67 -19.63 1.65 -2.66
N CYS A 68 -20.65 2.10 -1.94
CA CYS A 68 -21.64 1.23 -1.33
C CYS A 68 -22.99 1.48 -2.00
N GLN A 69 -23.64 0.43 -2.47
CA GLN A 69 -24.97 0.51 -3.10
C GLN A 69 -25.82 -0.70 -2.69
N GLY A 70 -27.10 -0.49 -2.48
CA GLY A 70 -28.03 -1.54 -2.12
C GLY A 70 -29.00 -1.13 -1.00
N SER A 71 -29.57 -2.11 -0.31
CA SER A 71 -30.41 -1.86 0.87
C SER A 71 -29.61 -1.25 2.02
N PHE A 72 -30.27 -0.64 2.99
CA PHE A 72 -29.62 -0.07 4.17
C PHE A 72 -28.71 -1.10 4.89
N VAL A 73 -29.17 -2.34 4.99
CA VAL A 73 -28.40 -3.42 5.64
C VAL A 73 -27.16 -3.76 4.84
N ASP A 74 -27.28 -3.87 3.50
CA ASP A 74 -26.16 -4.17 2.61
C ASP A 74 -25.11 -3.06 2.64
N VAL A 75 -25.52 -1.80 2.61
CA VAL A 75 -24.63 -0.64 2.73
C VAL A 75 -23.85 -0.67 4.04
N LYS A 76 -24.52 -1.02 5.16
CA LYS A 76 -23.87 -1.14 6.46
C LYS A 76 -22.80 -2.26 6.47
N ILE A 77 -23.09 -3.41 5.86
CA ILE A 77 -22.16 -4.52 5.74
C ILE A 77 -20.95 -4.12 4.87
N GLN A 78 -21.21 -3.49 3.71
CA GLN A 78 -20.13 -3.02 2.82
C GLN A 78 -19.24 -1.97 3.49
N ALA A 79 -19.83 -1.03 4.24
CA ALA A 79 -19.08 -0.03 4.99
C ALA A 79 -18.18 -0.68 6.07
N ALA A 80 -18.68 -1.69 6.76
CA ALA A 80 -17.89 -2.43 7.75
C ALA A 80 -16.69 -3.15 7.08
N GLU A 81 -16.89 -3.72 5.89
CA GLU A 81 -15.79 -4.37 5.14
C GLU A 81 -14.76 -3.34 4.63
N GLN A 82 -15.18 -2.16 4.19
CA GLN A 82 -14.23 -1.09 3.85
C GLN A 82 -13.39 -0.64 5.04
N ASN A 83 -13.99 -0.51 6.23
CA ASN A 83 -13.25 -0.22 7.45
C ASN A 83 -12.25 -1.33 7.81
N ARG A 84 -12.62 -2.59 7.60
CA ARG A 84 -11.70 -3.72 7.78
C ARG A 84 -10.51 -3.62 6.82
N ASN A 85 -10.78 -3.32 5.56
CA ASN A 85 -9.75 -3.14 4.52
C ASN A 85 -8.79 -2.00 4.84
N LEU A 86 -9.29 -0.89 5.36
CA LEU A 86 -8.46 0.22 5.83
C LEU A 86 -7.54 -0.21 6.98
N LYS A 87 -8.05 -0.91 7.98
CA LYS A 87 -7.25 -1.43 9.09
C LYS A 87 -6.16 -2.40 8.63
N ILE A 88 -6.45 -3.24 7.64
CA ILE A 88 -5.44 -4.15 7.06
C ILE A 88 -4.33 -3.33 6.40
N ALA A 89 -4.66 -2.31 5.60
CA ALA A 89 -3.67 -1.45 4.96
C ALA A 89 -2.78 -0.73 6.00
N GLN A 90 -3.37 -0.20 7.07
CA GLN A 90 -2.65 0.42 8.19
C GLN A 90 -1.71 -0.58 8.87
N THR A 91 -2.17 -1.81 9.12
CA THR A 91 -1.36 -2.86 9.74
C THR A 91 -0.17 -3.25 8.87
N ILE A 92 -0.38 -3.40 7.56
CA ILE A 92 0.71 -3.69 6.62
C ILE A 92 1.74 -2.57 6.63
N LEU A 93 1.32 -1.31 6.51
CA LEU A 93 2.24 -0.17 6.56
C LEU A 93 2.99 -0.10 7.90
N SER A 94 2.30 -0.26 9.01
CA SER A 94 2.92 -0.24 10.34
C SER A 94 4.00 -1.33 10.47
N SER A 95 3.67 -2.57 10.12
CA SER A 95 4.59 -3.70 10.24
C SER A 95 5.80 -3.59 9.31
N THR A 96 5.62 -3.03 8.11
CA THR A 96 6.69 -2.96 7.09
C THR A 96 7.57 -1.72 7.24
N THR A 97 7.02 -0.60 7.72
CA THR A 97 7.76 0.66 7.86
C THR A 97 8.24 0.94 9.28
N GLY A 98 7.67 0.27 10.28
CA GLY A 98 7.94 0.51 11.71
C GLY A 98 7.27 1.77 12.26
N ARG A 99 6.34 2.38 11.52
CA ARG A 99 5.52 3.51 11.99
C ARG A 99 4.42 3.04 12.94
N THR A 100 3.95 3.95 13.77
CA THR A 100 2.78 3.68 14.62
C THR A 100 1.50 3.57 13.78
N MET A 101 0.48 2.93 14.34
CA MET A 101 -0.83 2.83 13.67
C MET A 101 -1.46 4.20 13.42
N ASP A 102 -1.27 5.14 14.35
CA ASP A 102 -1.80 6.51 14.23
C ASP A 102 -1.13 7.28 13.09
N GLU A 103 0.22 7.20 12.98
CA GLU A 103 0.95 7.77 11.84
C GLU A 103 0.53 7.15 10.50
N CYS A 104 0.26 5.85 10.47
CA CYS A 104 -0.24 5.17 9.27
C CYS A 104 -1.67 5.60 8.94
N ALA A 105 -2.50 5.84 9.96
CA ALA A 105 -3.86 6.35 9.75
C ALA A 105 -3.84 7.76 9.15
N GLU A 106 -2.99 8.66 9.65
CA GLU A 106 -2.83 10.01 9.10
C GLU A 106 -2.33 9.98 7.65
N LEU A 107 -1.36 9.11 7.34
CA LEU A 107 -0.82 8.96 5.97
C LEU A 107 -1.86 8.43 4.97
N LEU A 108 -2.82 7.64 5.42
CA LEU A 108 -3.87 7.06 4.58
C LEU A 108 -5.16 7.89 4.55
N ASP A 109 -5.33 8.88 5.42
CA ASP A 109 -6.59 9.65 5.51
C ASP A 109 -6.87 10.43 4.23
N ARG A 110 -5.84 11.00 3.62
CA ARG A 110 -5.90 11.76 2.37
C ARG A 110 -4.81 11.30 1.42
N GLU A 111 -4.90 11.78 0.17
CA GLU A 111 -3.84 11.53 -0.81
C GLU A 111 -2.52 12.13 -0.33
N SER A 112 -1.58 11.28 -0.02
CA SER A 112 -0.23 11.65 0.41
C SER A 112 0.78 11.27 -0.67
N PHE A 113 1.48 12.26 -1.21
CA PHE A 113 2.48 12.04 -2.25
C PHE A 113 3.88 12.03 -1.66
N LEU A 114 4.58 10.93 -1.90
CA LEU A 114 5.95 10.69 -1.47
C LEU A 114 6.87 10.65 -2.69
N CYS A 115 8.12 11.06 -2.50
CA CYS A 115 9.15 10.95 -3.52
C CYS A 115 10.42 10.36 -2.91
N ALA A 116 11.26 9.75 -3.74
CA ALA A 116 12.58 9.31 -3.32
C ALA A 116 13.41 10.51 -2.82
N ARG A 117 14.05 10.39 -1.67
CA ARG A 117 14.98 11.42 -1.19
C ARG A 117 16.21 11.47 -2.10
N PRO A 118 16.79 12.67 -2.39
CA PRO A 118 17.87 12.84 -3.38
C PRO A 118 19.14 12.03 -3.13
N ARG A 119 19.32 11.43 -1.95
CA ARG A 119 20.51 10.66 -1.55
C ARG A 119 20.26 9.19 -1.22
N ALA A 120 19.04 8.73 -1.34
CA ALA A 120 18.72 7.33 -1.11
C ALA A 120 17.74 6.86 -2.19
N CYS A 121 18.19 5.97 -3.06
CA CYS A 121 17.30 5.12 -3.85
C CYS A 121 16.57 4.10 -2.96
N TYR A 122 16.34 4.46 -1.69
CA TYR A 122 15.69 3.59 -0.72
C TYR A 122 14.37 4.22 -0.34
N ALA A 123 13.32 3.64 -0.79
CA ALA A 123 11.99 4.02 -0.35
C ALA A 123 11.70 3.40 1.02
N CYS A 124 11.00 4.13 1.82
CA CYS A 124 10.19 3.74 2.98
C CYS A 124 10.89 2.93 4.06
#